data_12273059894ba6b7a61f26257b97167f
#
_entry.id   12273059894ba6b7a61f26257b97167f
#
_cell.length_a   1.000
_cell.length_b   1.000
_cell.length_c   1.000
_cell.angle_alpha   90.00
_cell.angle_beta   90.00
_cell.angle_gamma   90.00
#
_symmetry.space_group_name_H-M   'P 1'
#
loop_
_entity.id
_entity.type
_entity.pdbx_description
1 polymer ?
#
loop_
_entity_poly.entity_id
_entity_poly.type
_entity_poly.pdbx_seq_one_letter_code
_entity_poly.pdbx_strand_id
1 'polypeptide(L)'
;MSKATKKSLLYALAALGLIALAMWLRYASRTVLHSPVYNHLRSGIYIFLLCAWCHSVRVRIVQTQVQRYLLAISMLMVLWLLLRSIKFSIANTDAERWLWYFYYVPILFIPMLSVFVSQSLGKPEDFHLPRWTKLLYVPT
;
A
#
# COMPACT_ATOMS: atom_id res chain seq x y z
N MET A 1 19.20 17.03 -20.84
CA MET A 1 18.32 16.14 -20.06
C MET A 1 17.98 14.91 -20.89
N SER A 2 18.35 13.70 -20.42
CA SER A 2 18.18 12.46 -21.19
C SER A 2 16.68 12.13 -21.38
N LYS A 3 16.34 11.38 -22.46
CA LYS A 3 14.96 10.93 -22.71
C LYS A 3 14.39 10.11 -21.52
N ALA A 4 15.24 9.36 -20.81
CA ALA A 4 14.86 8.61 -19.62
C ALA A 4 14.47 9.52 -18.45
N THR A 5 15.21 10.62 -18.22
CA THR A 5 14.94 11.61 -17.17
C THR A 5 13.61 12.33 -17.43
N LYS A 6 13.30 12.68 -18.69
CA LYS A 6 12.02 13.31 -19.06
C LYS A 6 10.83 12.39 -18.77
N LYS A 7 10.94 11.09 -19.12
CA LYS A 7 9.88 10.11 -18.83
C LYS A 7 9.68 9.93 -17.32
N SER A 8 10.76 9.82 -16.54
CA SER A 8 10.67 9.69 -15.08
C SER A 8 10.01 10.91 -14.43
N LEU A 9 10.35 12.11 -14.91
CA LEU A 9 9.74 13.36 -14.43
C LEU A 9 8.22 13.41 -14.75
N LEU A 10 7.85 12.98 -15.96
CA LEU A 10 6.43 12.94 -16.36
C LEU A 10 5.63 11.99 -15.48
N TYR A 11 6.16 10.79 -15.18
CA TYR A 11 5.49 9.86 -14.25
C TYR A 11 5.38 10.42 -12.83
N ALA A 12 6.42 11.10 -12.35
CA ALA A 12 6.39 11.74 -11.03
C ALA A 12 5.33 12.85 -10.96
N LEU A 13 5.25 13.69 -12.00
CA LEU A 13 4.22 14.75 -12.09
C LEU A 13 2.81 14.17 -12.18
N ALA A 14 2.62 13.10 -12.96
CA ALA A 14 1.32 12.42 -13.04
C ALA A 14 0.90 11.82 -11.69
N ALA A 15 1.84 11.18 -10.97
CA ALA A 15 1.58 10.65 -9.64
C ALA A 15 1.21 11.76 -8.64
N LEU A 16 1.94 12.88 -8.64
CA LEU A 16 1.63 14.05 -7.81
C LEU A 16 0.25 14.63 -8.14
N GLY A 17 -0.11 14.72 -9.42
CA GLY A 17 -1.45 15.17 -9.85
C GLY A 17 -2.56 14.26 -9.34
N LEU A 18 -2.36 12.94 -9.39
CA LEU A 18 -3.32 11.96 -8.85
C LEU A 18 -3.45 12.05 -7.31
N ILE A 19 -2.35 12.28 -6.60
CA ILE A 19 -2.36 12.50 -5.15
C ILE A 19 -3.13 13.78 -4.81
N ALA A 20 -2.86 14.88 -5.52
CA ALA A 20 -3.56 16.14 -5.34
C ALA A 20 -5.08 16.00 -5.60
N LEU A 21 -5.45 15.27 -6.66
CA LEU A 21 -6.84 14.94 -6.96
C LEU A 21 -7.49 14.13 -5.83
N ALA A 22 -6.81 13.12 -5.30
CA ALA A 22 -7.30 12.32 -4.19
C ALA A 22 -7.50 13.14 -2.91
N MET A 23 -6.60 14.11 -2.64
CA MET A 23 -6.74 15.04 -1.52
C MET A 23 -7.93 16.00 -1.73
N TRP A 24 -8.10 16.53 -2.93
CA TRP A 24 -9.24 17.38 -3.28
C TRP A 24 -10.56 16.61 -3.13
N LEU A 25 -10.65 15.37 -3.61
CA LEU A 25 -11.82 14.49 -3.43
C LEU A 25 -12.12 14.25 -1.94
N ARG A 26 -11.09 14.12 -1.10
CA ARG A 26 -11.27 14.03 0.35
C ARG A 26 -11.90 15.27 0.94
N TYR A 27 -11.46 16.44 0.50
CA TYR A 27 -12.02 17.73 0.92
C TYR A 27 -13.46 17.86 0.46
N ALA A 28 -13.72 17.64 -0.82
CA ALA A 28 -15.05 17.72 -1.44
C ALA A 28 -16.06 16.77 -0.79
N SER A 29 -15.64 15.55 -0.41
CA SER A 29 -16.51 14.59 0.26
C SER A 29 -16.94 15.03 1.66
N ARG A 30 -16.14 15.87 2.32
CA ARG A 30 -16.44 16.38 3.67
C ARG A 30 -17.29 17.64 3.67
N THR A 31 -17.08 18.52 2.68
CA THR A 31 -17.63 19.87 2.70
C THR A 31 -18.85 20.05 1.79
N VAL A 32 -18.88 19.38 0.64
CA VAL A 32 -19.88 19.70 -0.41
C VAL A 32 -20.87 18.57 -0.66
N LEU A 33 -20.43 17.31 -0.62
CA LEU A 33 -21.18 16.23 -1.27
C LEU A 33 -21.28 14.93 -0.43
N HIS A 34 -21.35 14.91 0.82
CA HIS A 34 -21.52 13.77 1.79
C HIS A 34 -21.81 12.36 1.17
N SER A 35 -21.31 12.11 -0.05
CA SER A 35 -21.57 10.89 -0.83
C SER A 35 -20.44 9.86 -0.68
N PRO A 36 -20.76 8.58 -0.43
CA PRO A 36 -19.77 7.49 -0.33
C PRO A 36 -18.97 7.28 -1.63
N VAL A 37 -19.51 7.71 -2.78
CA VAL A 37 -18.88 7.56 -4.10
C VAL A 37 -17.49 8.19 -4.13
N TYR A 38 -17.30 9.36 -3.51
CA TYR A 38 -15.98 10.02 -3.46
C TYR A 38 -14.94 9.22 -2.66
N ASN A 39 -15.37 8.50 -1.64
CA ASN A 39 -14.48 7.62 -0.88
C ASN A 39 -14.03 6.42 -1.71
N HIS A 40 -14.93 5.84 -2.51
CA HIS A 40 -14.59 4.74 -3.43
C HIS A 40 -13.67 5.21 -4.55
N LEU A 41 -13.95 6.37 -5.16
CA LEU A 41 -13.12 6.95 -6.20
C LEU A 41 -11.69 7.22 -5.70
N ARG A 42 -11.56 7.81 -4.52
CA ARG A 42 -10.26 8.03 -3.87
C ARG A 42 -9.52 6.73 -3.60
N SER A 43 -10.21 5.70 -3.08
CA SER A 43 -9.62 4.39 -2.85
C SER A 43 -9.13 3.76 -4.17
N GLY A 44 -9.89 3.92 -5.24
CA GLY A 44 -9.50 3.49 -6.59
C GLY A 44 -8.21 4.16 -7.08
N ILE A 45 -8.06 5.47 -6.87
CA ILE A 45 -6.83 6.20 -7.20
C ILE A 45 -5.63 5.64 -6.42
N TYR A 46 -5.78 5.38 -5.12
CA TYR A 46 -4.69 4.83 -4.31
C TYR A 46 -4.32 3.40 -4.71
N ILE A 47 -5.30 2.56 -5.04
CA ILE A 47 -5.07 1.19 -5.55
C ILE A 47 -4.31 1.28 -6.88
N PHE A 48 -4.71 2.15 -7.79
CA PHE A 48 -4.02 2.36 -9.06
C PHE A 48 -2.55 2.78 -8.86
N LEU A 49 -2.30 3.75 -7.98
CA LEU A 49 -0.94 4.19 -7.65
C LEU A 49 -0.09 3.05 -7.05
N LEU A 50 -0.68 2.23 -6.17
CA LEU A 50 -0.01 1.05 -5.61
C LEU A 50 0.29 0.01 -6.69
N CYS A 51 -0.61 -0.25 -7.62
CA CYS A 51 -0.35 -1.16 -8.75
C CYS A 51 0.78 -0.64 -9.63
N ALA A 52 0.81 0.65 -9.94
CA ALA A 52 1.89 1.27 -10.69
C ALA A 52 3.23 1.17 -9.95
N TRP A 53 3.21 1.36 -8.62
CA TRP A 53 4.37 1.17 -7.77
C TRP A 53 4.84 -0.28 -7.75
N CYS A 54 3.94 -1.27 -7.60
CA CYS A 54 4.26 -2.71 -7.70
C CYS A 54 4.93 -3.06 -9.01
N HIS A 55 4.43 -2.52 -10.12
CA HIS A 55 5.04 -2.71 -11.43
C HIS A 55 6.47 -2.13 -11.45
N SER A 56 6.65 -0.93 -10.92
CA SER A 56 7.97 -0.29 -10.82
C SER A 56 8.96 -1.10 -9.97
N VAL A 57 8.49 -1.67 -8.84
CA VAL A 57 9.29 -2.54 -7.97
C VAL A 57 9.76 -3.78 -8.72
N ARG A 58 8.86 -4.44 -9.47
CA ARG A 58 9.19 -5.63 -10.26
C ARG A 58 10.25 -5.36 -11.32
N VAL A 59 10.21 -4.18 -11.95
CA VAL A 59 11.12 -3.84 -13.05
C VAL A 59 12.48 -3.32 -12.55
N ARG A 60 12.50 -2.64 -11.39
CA ARG A 60 13.70 -1.92 -10.92
C ARG A 60 14.49 -2.65 -9.85
N ILE A 61 13.86 -3.50 -9.06
CA ILE A 61 14.52 -4.19 -7.95
C ILE A 61 14.97 -5.57 -8.42
N VAL A 62 16.27 -5.76 -8.47
CA VAL A 62 16.93 -7.00 -8.91
C VAL A 62 16.93 -8.03 -7.77
N GLN A 63 17.08 -7.59 -6.52
CA GLN A 63 17.15 -8.49 -5.36
C GLN A 63 15.80 -9.16 -5.08
N THR A 64 15.69 -10.45 -5.38
CA THR A 64 14.44 -11.22 -5.35
C THR A 64 13.78 -11.25 -3.97
N GLN A 65 14.58 -11.35 -2.90
CA GLN A 65 14.07 -11.40 -1.53
C GLN A 65 13.40 -10.08 -1.13
N VAL A 66 14.06 -8.95 -1.36
CA VAL A 66 13.53 -7.61 -1.10
C VAL A 66 12.28 -7.35 -1.93
N GLN A 67 12.31 -7.75 -3.21
CA GLN A 67 11.17 -7.61 -4.11
C GLN A 67 9.94 -8.36 -3.58
N ARG A 68 10.09 -9.60 -3.09
CA ARG A 68 8.99 -10.39 -2.52
C ARG A 68 8.36 -9.70 -1.30
N TYR A 69 9.17 -9.18 -0.38
CA TYR A 69 8.66 -8.47 0.80
C TYR A 69 7.94 -7.18 0.42
N LEU A 70 8.47 -6.40 -0.51
CA LEU A 70 7.83 -5.17 -0.99
C LEU A 70 6.50 -5.45 -1.70
N LEU A 71 6.43 -6.52 -2.48
CA LEU A 71 5.18 -6.94 -3.11
C LEU A 71 4.16 -7.43 -2.07
N ALA A 72 4.59 -8.15 -1.04
CA ALA A 72 3.72 -8.57 0.06
C ALA A 72 3.16 -7.36 0.83
N ILE A 73 3.99 -6.36 1.13
CA ILE A 73 3.54 -5.10 1.73
C ILE A 73 2.49 -4.43 0.85
N SER A 74 2.72 -4.36 -0.46
CA SER A 74 1.77 -3.75 -1.41
C SER A 74 0.43 -4.48 -1.43
N MET A 75 0.45 -5.81 -1.42
CA MET A 75 -0.76 -6.63 -1.36
C MET A 75 -1.55 -6.36 -0.08
N LEU A 76 -0.88 -6.27 1.07
CA LEU A 76 -1.50 -5.93 2.34
C LEU A 76 -2.09 -4.51 2.32
N MET A 77 -1.41 -3.55 1.68
CA MET A 77 -1.94 -2.19 1.53
C MET A 77 -3.17 -2.14 0.61
N VAL A 78 -3.18 -2.90 -0.48
CA VAL A 78 -4.36 -3.05 -1.33
C VAL A 78 -5.51 -3.68 -0.55
N LEU A 79 -5.24 -4.76 0.19
CA LEU A 79 -6.23 -5.40 1.05
C LEU A 79 -6.82 -4.41 2.06
N TRP A 80 -5.98 -3.62 2.72
CA TRP A 80 -6.42 -2.60 3.66
C TRP A 80 -7.31 -1.53 3.01
N LEU A 81 -6.98 -1.07 1.79
CA LEU A 81 -7.80 -0.11 1.05
C LEU A 81 -9.14 -0.71 0.62
N LEU A 82 -9.17 -1.99 0.22
CA LEU A 82 -10.40 -2.71 -0.11
C LEU A 82 -11.31 -2.85 1.11
N LEU A 83 -10.77 -3.32 2.24
CA LEU A 83 -11.51 -3.42 3.50
C LEU A 83 -12.10 -2.08 3.91
N ARG A 84 -11.31 -1.01 3.78
CA ARG A 84 -11.76 0.35 4.04
C ARG A 84 -12.88 0.78 3.09
N SER A 85 -12.80 0.44 1.81
CA SER A 85 -13.84 0.76 0.83
C SER A 85 -15.13 0.01 1.15
N ILE A 86 -15.04 -1.26 1.50
CA ILE A 86 -16.17 -2.11 1.90
C ILE A 86 -16.84 -1.53 3.17
N LYS A 87 -16.06 -1.06 4.14
CA LYS A 87 -16.60 -0.44 5.36
C LYS A 87 -17.57 0.71 5.06
N PHE A 88 -17.32 1.52 4.05
CA PHE A 88 -18.21 2.63 3.66
C PHE A 88 -19.50 2.17 2.98
N SER A 89 -19.59 0.90 2.57
CA SER A 89 -20.76 0.32 1.89
C SER A 89 -21.64 -0.51 2.81
N ILE A 90 -21.10 -0.96 3.96
CA ILE A 90 -21.83 -1.82 4.89
C ILE A 90 -22.51 -0.96 5.97
N ALA A 91 -23.84 -1.14 6.08
CA ALA A 91 -24.65 -0.54 7.13
C ALA A 91 -24.91 -1.50 8.33
N ASN A 92 -24.38 -2.74 8.28
CA ASN A 92 -24.62 -3.76 9.29
C ASN A 92 -23.55 -3.74 10.37
N THR A 93 -23.95 -3.57 11.63
CA THR A 93 -23.07 -3.43 12.80
C THR A 93 -22.21 -4.67 13.08
N ASP A 94 -22.76 -5.88 12.83
CA ASP A 94 -22.01 -7.12 13.08
C ASP A 94 -20.94 -7.36 12.00
N ALA A 95 -21.26 -7.08 10.75
CA ALA A 95 -20.29 -7.13 9.65
C ALA A 95 -19.17 -6.08 9.82
N GLU A 96 -19.51 -4.90 10.34
CA GLU A 96 -18.52 -3.86 10.66
C GLU A 96 -17.55 -4.34 11.75
N ARG A 97 -18.02 -5.04 12.77
CA ARG A 97 -17.19 -5.60 13.86
C ARG A 97 -16.18 -6.61 13.32
N TRP A 98 -16.60 -7.55 12.47
CA TRP A 98 -15.70 -8.50 11.81
C TRP A 98 -14.67 -7.81 10.93
N LEU A 99 -15.09 -6.78 10.19
CA LEU A 99 -14.21 -6.00 9.35
C LEU A 99 -13.08 -5.34 10.16
N TRP A 100 -13.37 -4.88 11.39
CA TRP A 100 -12.38 -4.32 12.29
C TRP A 100 -11.27 -5.32 12.63
N TYR A 101 -11.59 -6.59 12.87
CA TYR A 101 -10.56 -7.61 13.11
C TYR A 101 -9.65 -7.80 11.91
N PHE A 102 -10.19 -7.82 10.70
CA PHE A 102 -9.39 -7.91 9.47
C PHE A 102 -8.50 -6.69 9.24
N TYR A 103 -8.83 -5.53 9.78
CA TYR A 103 -7.97 -4.34 9.71
C TYR A 103 -6.65 -4.53 10.45
N TYR A 104 -6.61 -5.31 11.52
CA TYR A 104 -5.37 -5.55 12.28
C TYR A 104 -4.35 -6.35 11.48
N VAL A 105 -4.77 -7.21 10.55
CA VAL A 105 -3.85 -8.00 9.73
C VAL A 105 -2.85 -7.11 8.98
N PRO A 106 -3.24 -6.19 8.09
CA PRO A 106 -2.27 -5.33 7.42
C PRO A 106 -1.53 -4.39 8.40
N ILE A 107 -2.16 -3.90 9.46
CA ILE A 107 -1.53 -3.00 10.43
C ILE A 107 -0.36 -3.68 11.15
N LEU A 108 -0.46 -4.97 11.47
CA LEU A 108 0.58 -5.73 12.16
C LEU A 108 1.67 -6.23 11.18
N PHE A 109 1.26 -6.77 10.04
CA PHE A 109 2.20 -7.39 9.09
C PHE A 109 3.01 -6.38 8.27
N ILE A 110 2.48 -5.20 7.94
CA ILE A 110 3.21 -4.19 7.17
C ILE A 110 4.48 -3.72 7.90
N PRO A 111 4.45 -3.30 9.18
CA PRO A 111 5.66 -2.95 9.92
C PRO A 111 6.65 -4.10 10.03
N MET A 112 6.18 -5.32 10.30
CA MET A 112 7.02 -6.51 10.37
C MET A 112 7.76 -6.76 9.07
N LEU A 113 7.07 -6.76 7.94
CA LEU A 113 7.68 -6.92 6.62
C LEU A 113 8.64 -5.78 6.28
N SER A 114 8.34 -4.55 6.73
CA SER A 114 9.23 -3.40 6.54
C SER A 114 10.57 -3.58 7.27
N VAL A 115 10.56 -4.19 8.46
CA VAL A 115 11.79 -4.59 9.17
C VAL A 115 12.56 -5.63 8.37
N PHE A 116 11.87 -6.63 7.78
CA PHE A 116 12.53 -7.65 6.96
C PHE A 116 13.15 -7.05 5.69
N VAL A 117 12.48 -6.11 5.04
CA VAL A 117 13.05 -5.34 3.92
C VAL A 117 14.33 -4.63 4.37
N SER A 118 14.27 -3.89 5.48
CA SER A 118 15.41 -3.14 6.01
C SER A 118 16.61 -4.04 6.31
N GLN A 119 16.38 -5.22 6.88
CA GLN A 119 17.45 -6.19 7.21
C GLN A 119 18.03 -6.87 5.96
N SER A 120 17.23 -7.04 4.92
CA SER A 120 17.66 -7.71 3.67
C SER A 120 18.31 -6.75 2.67
N LEU A 121 18.13 -5.45 2.86
CA LEU A 121 18.63 -4.44 1.92
C LEU A 121 20.18 -4.41 1.92
N GLY A 122 20.79 -4.54 0.73
CA GLY A 122 22.25 -4.53 0.58
C GLY A 122 22.95 -5.81 1.04
N LYS A 123 22.22 -6.87 1.37
CA LYS A 123 22.77 -8.20 1.69
C LYS A 123 22.78 -9.11 0.46
N PRO A 124 23.66 -10.13 0.41
CA PRO A 124 23.64 -11.13 -0.67
C PRO A 124 22.29 -11.89 -0.68
N GLU A 125 21.96 -12.50 -1.82
CA GLU A 125 20.69 -13.21 -2.02
C GLU A 125 20.50 -14.41 -1.05
N ASP A 126 21.59 -15.03 -0.62
CA ASP A 126 21.61 -16.14 0.34
C ASP A 126 21.50 -15.70 1.81
N PHE A 127 21.24 -14.40 2.05
CA PHE A 127 21.15 -13.88 3.40
C PHE A 127 19.91 -14.43 4.13
N HIS A 128 20.15 -15.18 5.19
CA HIS A 128 19.10 -15.63 6.08
C HIS A 128 18.85 -14.60 7.19
N LEU A 129 17.59 -14.28 7.39
CA LEU A 129 17.17 -13.38 8.47
C LEU A 129 17.66 -13.89 9.83
N PRO A 130 18.18 -13.03 10.70
CA PRO A 130 18.64 -13.40 12.04
C PRO A 130 17.53 -14.11 12.84
N ARG A 131 17.91 -15.04 13.72
CA ARG A 131 16.94 -15.84 14.49
C ARG A 131 15.99 -14.99 15.36
N TRP A 132 16.41 -13.80 15.78
CA TRP A 132 15.58 -12.89 16.58
C TRP A 132 14.37 -12.34 15.79
N THR A 133 14.42 -12.32 14.47
CA THR A 133 13.26 -11.89 13.64
C THR A 133 12.07 -12.83 13.80
N LYS A 134 12.30 -14.07 14.24
CA LYS A 134 11.23 -15.03 14.59
C LYS A 134 10.38 -14.56 15.77
N LEU A 135 10.94 -13.74 16.66
CA LEU A 135 10.18 -13.14 17.77
C LEU A 135 9.11 -12.14 17.31
N LEU A 136 9.27 -11.56 16.12
CA LEU A 136 8.28 -10.65 15.55
C LEU A 136 6.98 -11.35 15.11
N TYR A 137 7.01 -12.70 14.98
CA TYR A 137 5.80 -13.49 14.70
C TYR A 137 4.95 -13.77 15.95
N VAL A 138 5.52 -13.59 17.16
CA VAL A 138 4.83 -13.91 18.42
C VAL A 138 3.63 -12.99 18.70
N PRO A 139 3.67 -11.68 18.45
CA PRO A 139 2.53 -10.80 18.68
C PRO A 139 1.50 -10.78 17.53
N THR A 140 1.73 -11.54 16.47
CA THR A 140 0.82 -11.66 15.32
C THR A 140 0.13 -13.01 15.32
#